data_4ca163814fa8494c87bce0f2b96be9ec
#
_entry.id   4ca163814fa8494c87bce0f2b96be9ec
#
_cell.length_a   1.000
_cell.length_b   1.000
_cell.length_c   1.000
_cell.angle_alpha   90.00
_cell.angle_beta   90.00
_cell.angle_gamma   90.00
#
_symmetry.space_group_name_H-M   'P 1'
#
loop_
_entity.id
_entity.type
_entity.pdbx_description
1 polymer ?
#
loop_
_entity_poly.entity_id
_entity_poly.type
_entity_poly.pdbx_seq_one_letter_code
_entity_poly.pdbx_strand_id
1 'polypeptide(L)'
;MLLTKRGVVLITVIIWIVIIGAIIIYAPRLYNWYVEQEKTKIIKSNVESVENEIKSLLIDKHPVLIWHDTDNIIKSLKIQNPVTKEPQIRNGWSSPGDVVVYFDGKDTFTLDGIDPDGNMLHLNIVIKK
;
A
#
# COMPACT_ATOMS: atom_id res chain seq x y z
N MET A 1 -24.39 -23.19 -45.84
CA MET A 1 -23.15 -23.94 -45.76
C MET A 1 -23.14 -24.80 -44.51
N LEU A 2 -22.93 -26.05 -44.68
CA LEU A 2 -22.88 -26.97 -43.52
C LEU A 2 -21.41 -27.12 -43.08
N LEU A 3 -21.14 -26.73 -41.81
CA LEU A 3 -19.88 -27.01 -41.19
C LEU A 3 -19.76 -28.51 -40.93
N THR A 4 -18.68 -29.13 -41.42
CA THR A 4 -18.36 -30.51 -41.08
C THR A 4 -17.97 -30.61 -39.62
N LYS A 5 -18.07 -31.78 -39.00
CA LYS A 5 -17.60 -32.02 -37.62
C LYS A 5 -16.13 -31.60 -37.45
N ARG A 6 -15.30 -31.82 -38.47
CA ARG A 6 -13.90 -31.41 -38.47
C ARG A 6 -13.73 -29.88 -38.42
N GLY A 7 -14.56 -29.14 -39.19
CA GLY A 7 -14.57 -27.70 -39.17
C GLY A 7 -14.98 -27.11 -37.83
N VAL A 8 -16.00 -27.68 -37.18
CA VAL A 8 -16.46 -27.27 -35.87
C VAL A 8 -15.37 -27.52 -34.81
N VAL A 9 -14.74 -28.69 -34.82
CA VAL A 9 -13.63 -29.03 -33.89
C VAL A 9 -12.45 -28.08 -34.10
N LEU A 10 -12.08 -27.78 -35.33
CA LEU A 10 -10.98 -26.87 -35.64
C LEU A 10 -11.25 -25.46 -35.12
N ILE A 11 -12.46 -24.93 -35.32
CA ILE A 11 -12.85 -23.60 -34.81
C ILE A 11 -12.80 -23.61 -33.27
N THR A 12 -13.30 -24.65 -32.64
CA THR A 12 -13.26 -24.78 -31.17
C THR A 12 -11.84 -24.78 -30.64
N VAL A 13 -10.93 -25.50 -31.28
CA VAL A 13 -9.51 -25.54 -30.90
C VAL A 13 -8.87 -24.15 -31.05
N ILE A 14 -9.16 -23.43 -32.11
CA ILE A 14 -8.65 -22.08 -32.33
C ILE A 14 -9.15 -21.13 -31.25
N ILE A 15 -10.41 -21.19 -30.87
CA ILE A 15 -10.99 -20.38 -29.79
C ILE A 15 -10.27 -20.65 -28.48
N TRP A 16 -10.04 -21.91 -28.14
CA TRP A 16 -9.32 -22.26 -26.91
C TRP A 16 -7.89 -21.77 -26.91
N ILE A 17 -7.19 -21.86 -28.04
CA ILE A 17 -5.82 -21.34 -28.17
C ILE A 17 -5.79 -19.83 -27.93
N VAL A 18 -6.74 -19.08 -28.48
CA VAL A 18 -6.85 -17.64 -28.27
C VAL A 18 -7.11 -17.30 -26.81
N ILE A 19 -8.04 -18.02 -26.15
CA ILE A 19 -8.37 -17.82 -24.75
C ILE A 19 -7.16 -18.11 -23.85
N ILE A 20 -6.47 -19.23 -24.07
CA ILE A 20 -5.27 -19.60 -23.31
C ILE A 20 -4.16 -18.59 -23.52
N GLY A 21 -3.96 -18.15 -24.75
CA GLY A 21 -2.98 -17.11 -25.08
C GLY A 21 -3.27 -15.79 -24.37
N ALA A 22 -4.53 -15.38 -24.35
CA ALA A 22 -4.95 -14.18 -23.60
C ALA A 22 -4.68 -14.31 -22.11
N ILE A 23 -4.99 -15.45 -21.50
CA ILE A 23 -4.74 -15.70 -20.08
C ILE A 23 -3.22 -15.63 -19.78
N ILE A 24 -2.38 -16.24 -20.62
CA ILE A 24 -0.92 -16.22 -20.43
C ILE A 24 -0.37 -14.80 -20.48
N ILE A 25 -0.91 -13.95 -21.37
CA ILE A 25 -0.45 -12.57 -21.53
C ILE A 25 -0.95 -11.66 -20.41
N TYR A 26 -2.22 -11.77 -20.03
CA TYR A 26 -2.87 -10.83 -19.10
C TYR A 26 -2.86 -11.25 -17.65
N ALA A 27 -2.84 -12.54 -17.35
CA ALA A 27 -2.88 -13.02 -15.97
C ALA A 27 -1.74 -12.50 -15.09
N PRO A 28 -0.47 -12.47 -15.53
CA PRO A 28 0.62 -11.90 -14.73
C PRO A 28 0.41 -10.42 -14.41
N ARG A 29 -0.15 -9.65 -15.34
CA ARG A 29 -0.44 -8.22 -15.13
C ARG A 29 -1.55 -8.02 -14.10
N LEU A 30 -2.61 -8.81 -14.18
CA LEU A 30 -3.70 -8.78 -13.21
C LEU A 30 -3.24 -9.21 -11.82
N TYR A 31 -2.41 -10.24 -11.74
CA TYR A 31 -1.82 -10.71 -10.49
C TYR A 31 -0.94 -9.63 -9.84
N ASN A 32 -0.04 -9.02 -10.59
CA ASN A 32 0.82 -7.96 -10.09
C ASN A 32 0.01 -6.74 -9.62
N TRP A 33 -1.01 -6.35 -10.38
CA TRP A 33 -1.93 -5.28 -9.99
C TRP A 33 -2.63 -5.60 -8.68
N TYR A 34 -3.13 -6.82 -8.52
CA TYR A 34 -3.81 -7.28 -7.30
C TYR A 34 -2.87 -7.24 -6.09
N VAL A 35 -1.65 -7.73 -6.24
CA VAL A 35 -0.64 -7.73 -5.17
C VAL A 35 -0.29 -6.29 -4.75
N GLU A 36 -0.13 -5.38 -5.71
CA GLU A 36 0.13 -3.97 -5.41
C GLU A 36 -1.05 -3.32 -4.68
N GLN A 37 -2.29 -3.64 -5.05
CA GLN A 37 -3.48 -3.13 -4.36
C GLN A 37 -3.55 -3.63 -2.91
N GLU A 38 -3.21 -4.88 -2.66
CA GLU A 38 -3.15 -5.41 -1.30
C GLU A 38 -2.07 -4.74 -0.46
N LYS A 39 -0.88 -4.55 -1.01
CA LYS A 39 0.20 -3.82 -0.35
C LYS A 39 -0.23 -2.40 -0.01
N THR A 40 -0.90 -1.72 -0.93
CA THR A 40 -1.42 -0.37 -0.71
C THR A 40 -2.43 -0.34 0.44
N LYS A 41 -3.32 -1.33 0.54
CA LYS A 41 -4.26 -1.43 1.67
C LYS A 41 -3.54 -1.59 3.00
N ILE A 42 -2.49 -2.39 3.05
CA ILE A 42 -1.68 -2.58 4.24
C ILE A 42 -0.98 -1.28 4.63
N ILE A 43 -0.43 -0.55 3.66
CA ILE A 43 0.20 0.75 3.90
C ILE A 43 -0.82 1.73 4.50
N LYS A 44 -2.01 1.84 3.92
CA LYS A 44 -3.08 2.68 4.46
C LYS A 44 -3.48 2.29 5.88
N SER A 45 -3.58 1.00 6.16
CA SER A 45 -3.85 0.48 7.50
C SER A 45 -2.74 0.86 8.48
N ASN A 46 -1.49 0.77 8.07
CA ASN A 46 -0.35 1.18 8.89
C ASN A 46 -0.39 2.69 9.18
N VAL A 47 -0.72 3.51 8.19
CA VAL A 47 -0.90 4.96 8.37
C VAL A 47 -2.00 5.25 9.38
N GLU A 48 -3.13 4.56 9.30
CA GLU A 48 -4.23 4.71 10.26
C GLU A 48 -3.80 4.32 11.69
N SER A 49 -2.98 3.29 11.83
CA SER A 49 -2.47 2.87 13.14
C SER A 49 -1.60 3.96 13.76
N VAL A 50 -0.73 4.58 12.98
CA VAL A 50 0.09 5.70 13.44
C VAL A 50 -0.78 6.92 13.75
N GLU A 51 -1.77 7.22 12.91
CA GLU A 51 -2.73 8.30 13.13
C GLU A 51 -3.45 8.15 14.46
N ASN A 52 -4.01 6.98 14.73
CA ASN A 52 -4.75 6.71 15.96
C ASN A 52 -3.86 6.82 17.20
N GLU A 53 -2.62 6.35 17.11
CA GLU A 53 -1.67 6.47 18.21
C GLU A 53 -1.29 7.92 18.50
N ILE A 54 -1.00 8.70 17.46
CA ILE A 54 -0.69 10.11 17.62
C ILE A 54 -1.89 10.87 18.20
N LYS A 55 -3.10 10.62 17.72
CA LYS A 55 -4.32 11.22 18.27
C LYS A 55 -4.49 10.90 19.75
N SER A 56 -4.25 9.67 20.14
CA SER A 56 -4.32 9.23 21.53
C SER A 56 -3.31 9.97 22.40
N LEU A 57 -2.07 10.08 21.92
CA LEU A 57 -1.00 10.75 22.66
C LEU A 57 -1.20 12.26 22.76
N LEU A 58 -1.84 12.88 21.77
CA LEU A 58 -2.12 14.33 21.77
C LEU A 58 -3.10 14.75 22.88
N ILE A 59 -3.85 13.83 23.46
CA ILE A 59 -4.75 14.12 24.58
C ILE A 59 -3.94 14.62 25.79
N ASP A 60 -2.78 13.99 26.05
CA ASP A 60 -1.99 14.21 27.27
C ASP A 60 -0.63 14.84 27.03
N LYS A 61 -0.11 14.80 25.78
CA LYS A 61 1.25 15.20 25.48
C LYS A 61 1.30 16.40 24.53
N HIS A 62 2.36 17.19 24.67
CA HIS A 62 2.63 18.28 23.75
C HIS A 62 3.08 17.73 22.39
N PRO A 63 2.63 18.33 21.28
CA PRO A 63 2.99 17.86 19.92
C PRO A 63 4.49 17.73 19.67
N VAL A 64 5.30 18.66 20.16
CA VAL A 64 6.76 18.61 19.99
C VAL A 64 7.37 17.38 20.64
N LEU A 65 6.88 16.98 21.80
CA LEU A 65 7.35 15.77 22.50
C LEU A 65 7.00 14.51 21.71
N ILE A 66 5.81 14.48 21.13
CA ILE A 66 5.38 13.36 20.27
C ILE A 66 6.28 13.29 19.03
N TRP A 67 6.58 14.42 18.41
CA TRP A 67 7.47 14.47 17.25
C TRP A 67 8.86 13.93 17.56
N HIS A 68 9.44 14.31 18.69
CA HIS A 68 10.76 13.81 19.12
C HIS A 68 10.75 12.30 19.38
N ASP A 69 9.60 11.73 19.72
CA ASP A 69 9.44 10.32 20.04
C ASP A 69 8.83 9.51 18.87
N THR A 70 8.67 10.11 17.70
CA THR A 70 7.97 9.50 16.55
C THR A 70 8.55 8.15 16.17
N ASP A 71 9.86 8.01 16.12
CA ASP A 71 10.49 6.74 15.75
C ASP A 71 10.18 5.63 16.76
N ASN A 72 10.17 5.94 18.04
CA ASN A 72 9.81 4.99 19.10
C ASN A 72 8.32 4.63 19.03
N ILE A 73 7.46 5.59 18.72
CA ILE A 73 6.02 5.35 18.54
C ILE A 73 5.79 4.37 17.39
N ILE A 74 6.40 4.60 16.26
CA ILE A 74 6.30 3.72 15.10
C ILE A 74 6.82 2.32 15.43
N LYS A 75 7.98 2.24 16.08
CA LYS A 75 8.57 0.97 16.51
C LYS A 75 7.64 0.20 17.46
N SER A 76 6.98 0.89 18.39
CA SER A 76 6.10 0.27 19.37
C SER A 76 4.82 -0.31 18.77
N LEU A 77 4.37 0.22 17.65
CA LEU A 77 3.18 -0.26 16.94
C LEU A 77 3.41 -1.59 16.21
N LYS A 78 4.67 -1.99 16.03
CA LYS A 78 5.05 -3.24 15.36
C LYS A 78 4.44 -3.38 13.97
N ILE A 79 4.33 -2.28 13.24
CA ILE A 79 3.87 -2.31 11.86
C ILE A 79 4.96 -2.87 10.95
N GLN A 80 4.53 -3.61 9.94
CA GLN A 80 5.44 -4.21 8.96
C GLN A 80 5.27 -3.54 7.62
N ASN A 81 6.41 -3.19 6.99
CA ASN A 81 6.41 -2.70 5.62
C ASN A 81 6.03 -3.85 4.67
N PRO A 82 4.92 -3.73 3.91
CA PRO A 82 4.47 -4.81 3.05
C PRO A 82 5.34 -5.03 1.80
N VAL A 83 6.17 -4.05 1.46
CA VAL A 83 7.06 -4.12 0.29
C VAL A 83 8.38 -4.82 0.64
N THR A 84 9.05 -4.35 1.71
CA THR A 84 10.32 -4.92 2.17
C THR A 84 10.15 -6.14 3.06
N LYS A 85 8.96 -6.31 3.64
CA LYS A 85 8.63 -7.35 4.62
C LYS A 85 9.39 -7.23 5.94
N GLU A 86 10.02 -6.09 6.16
CA GLU A 86 10.73 -5.79 7.40
C GLU A 86 9.87 -4.91 8.32
N PRO A 87 10.05 -5.02 9.65
CA PRO A 87 9.38 -4.11 10.57
C PRO A 87 9.81 -2.67 10.32
N GLN A 88 8.87 -1.75 10.33
CA GLN A 88 9.19 -0.33 10.31
C GLN A 88 9.51 0.12 11.74
N ILE A 89 10.74 0.56 11.97
CA ILE A 89 11.24 0.94 13.28
C ILE A 89 11.48 2.44 13.44
N ARG A 90 11.23 3.20 12.41
CA ARG A 90 11.40 4.66 12.39
C ARG A 90 10.55 5.29 11.29
N ASN A 91 10.45 6.63 11.35
CA ASN A 91 9.76 7.39 10.32
C ASN A 91 10.38 7.13 8.94
N GLY A 92 9.54 6.78 7.98
CA GLY A 92 9.96 6.55 6.61
C GLY A 92 10.02 7.85 5.82
N TRP A 93 11.09 8.08 5.07
CA TRP A 93 11.23 9.25 4.22
C TRP A 93 11.26 8.93 2.74
N SER A 94 11.70 7.73 2.37
CA SER A 94 11.93 7.38 0.98
C SER A 94 11.78 5.90 0.63
N SER A 95 11.56 5.05 1.61
CA SER A 95 11.46 3.60 1.35
C SER A 95 10.05 3.21 0.92
N PRO A 96 9.88 2.52 -0.24
CA PRO A 96 8.56 2.05 -0.63
C PRO A 96 7.88 1.22 0.46
N GLY A 97 6.61 1.48 0.68
CA GLY A 97 5.81 0.77 1.67
C GLY A 97 5.84 1.36 3.09
N ASP A 98 6.66 2.35 3.34
CA ASP A 98 6.77 2.97 4.66
C ASP A 98 5.66 3.99 4.92
N VAL A 99 5.38 4.19 6.20
CA VAL A 99 4.57 5.32 6.69
C VAL A 99 5.48 6.53 6.87
N VAL A 100 5.01 7.69 6.47
CA VAL A 100 5.75 8.96 6.58
C VAL A 100 4.96 9.91 7.46
N VAL A 101 5.63 10.52 8.42
CA VAL A 101 5.06 11.52 9.32
C VAL A 101 5.81 12.83 9.15
N TYR A 102 5.08 13.89 8.88
CA TYR A 102 5.60 15.25 8.83
C TYR A 102 5.04 16.06 10.00
N PHE A 103 5.82 17.00 10.48
CA PHE A 103 5.44 17.90 11.56
C PHE A 103 5.78 19.34 11.18
N ASP A 104 4.85 20.27 11.43
CA ASP A 104 5.03 21.67 11.08
C ASP A 104 5.87 22.48 12.08
N GLY A 105 6.32 21.84 13.16
CA GLY A 105 7.07 22.48 14.22
C GLY A 105 6.22 23.10 15.33
N LYS A 106 4.89 23.06 15.20
CA LYS A 106 3.97 23.66 16.19
C LYS A 106 2.98 22.65 16.76
N ASP A 107 1.96 22.28 16.02
CA ASP A 107 0.83 21.49 16.52
C ASP A 107 0.22 20.55 15.48
N THR A 108 0.72 20.52 14.26
CA THR A 108 0.10 19.82 13.16
C THR A 108 1.00 18.71 12.62
N PHE A 109 0.48 17.49 12.58
CA PHE A 109 1.10 16.34 11.94
C PHE A 109 0.40 16.05 10.62
N THR A 110 1.17 15.73 9.61
CA THR A 110 0.64 15.24 8.33
C THR A 110 1.21 13.85 8.08
N LEU A 111 0.34 12.89 7.85
CA LEU A 111 0.72 11.50 7.62
C LEU A 111 0.44 11.10 6.18
N ASP A 112 1.31 10.30 5.65
CA ASP A 112 1.18 9.73 4.33
C ASP A 112 1.84 8.35 4.28
N GLY A 113 1.75 7.68 3.16
CA GLY A 113 2.41 6.42 2.88
C GLY A 113 3.11 6.47 1.54
N ILE A 114 4.11 5.63 1.39
CA ILE A 114 4.83 5.48 0.13
C ILE A 114 4.34 4.20 -0.54
N ASP A 115 3.85 4.31 -1.77
CA ASP A 115 3.35 3.15 -2.52
C ASP A 115 4.49 2.19 -2.92
N PRO A 116 4.16 0.99 -3.45
CA PRO A 116 5.20 0.04 -3.88
C PRO A 116 6.14 0.57 -4.96
N ASP A 117 5.72 1.57 -5.72
CA ASP A 117 6.53 2.20 -6.77
C ASP A 117 7.43 3.33 -6.25
N GLY A 118 7.32 3.67 -4.98
CA GLY A 118 8.12 4.72 -4.36
C GLY A 118 7.49 6.11 -4.40
N ASN A 119 6.22 6.23 -4.83
CA ASN A 119 5.49 7.50 -4.88
C ASN A 119 4.62 7.68 -3.64
N MET A 120 4.36 8.92 -3.26
CA MET A 120 3.43 9.22 -2.18
C MET A 120 2.00 8.83 -2.57
N LEU A 121 1.26 8.26 -1.63
CA LEU A 121 -0.14 7.92 -1.81
C LEU A 121 -1.07 9.14 -1.83
N HIS A 122 -0.57 10.29 -1.33
CA HIS A 122 -1.34 11.53 -1.20
C HIS A 122 -2.59 11.38 -0.33
N LEU A 123 -2.47 10.66 0.77
CA LEU A 123 -3.56 10.49 1.74
C LEU A 123 -3.89 11.79 2.44
N ASN A 124 -2.88 12.65 2.63
CA ASN A 124 -3.03 13.99 3.24
C ASN A 124 -3.80 13.96 4.57
N ILE A 125 -3.48 13.00 5.41
CA ILE A 125 -4.10 12.89 6.72
C ILE A 125 -3.48 13.92 7.64
N VAL A 126 -4.28 14.85 8.12
CA VAL A 126 -3.84 15.95 8.98
C VAL A 126 -4.39 15.76 10.39
N ILE A 127 -3.49 15.81 11.38
CA ILE A 127 -3.84 15.75 12.80
C ILE A 127 -3.37 17.04 13.44
N LYS A 128 -4.30 17.77 14.03
CA LYS A 128 -4.04 19.01 14.73
C LYS A 128 -4.51 18.89 16.18
N LYS A 129 -3.69 19.35 17.10
CA LYS A 129 -4.07 19.41 18.50
C LYS A 129 -5.04 20.57 18.76
#